data_80823fc3abc4672337fcdad4d949d559
#
_entry.id   80823fc3abc4672337fcdad4d949d559
#
_cell.length_a   1.000
_cell.length_b   1.000
_cell.length_c   1.000
_cell.angle_alpha   90.00
_cell.angle_beta   90.00
_cell.angle_gamma   90.00
#
_symmetry.space_group_name_H-M   'P 1'
#
loop_
_entity.id
_entity.type
_entity.pdbx_description
1 polymer ?
#
loop_
_entity_poly.entity_id
_entity_poly.type
_entity_poly.pdbx_seq_one_letter_code
_entity_poly.pdbx_strand_id
1 'polypeptide(L)'
;MASDAAVRSADTFALILDAARIRLLADGFAGLSTRKVAEEAGVPLSQLHYHFGSKQGLILALLEEENQRRLGRQHRLYAEPVPLWQRYERACDYLEDDLDSGYVRVLQEMIAAGWSNHELGAAVRELMDGWFALLSEVARETEHRHGPLGPFTADEAATLIGSVFFGSEALLLLGFDRDALPIRSALRRIGVLIRQLEEGTTTPGGGTADARLPTES
;
A
#
# COMPACT_ATOMS: atom_id res chain seq x y z
N MET A 1 -3.24 -7.77 35.66
CA MET A 1 -4.44 -6.95 35.45
C MET A 1 -3.98 -5.53 35.13
N ALA A 2 -4.35 -4.98 33.98
CA ALA A 2 -4.09 -3.56 33.70
C ALA A 2 -4.87 -2.72 34.72
N SER A 3 -4.26 -1.61 35.22
CA SER A 3 -4.98 -0.73 36.14
C SER A 3 -6.12 -0.01 35.39
N ASP A 4 -7.20 0.36 36.08
CA ASP A 4 -8.32 1.14 35.50
C ASP A 4 -7.85 2.43 34.81
N ALA A 5 -6.72 2.98 35.21
CA ALA A 5 -6.10 4.15 34.58
C ALA A 5 -5.51 3.81 33.21
N ALA A 6 -4.87 2.65 33.05
CA ALA A 6 -4.31 2.21 31.76
C ALA A 6 -5.42 1.86 30.76
N VAL A 7 -6.51 1.24 31.22
CA VAL A 7 -7.68 0.95 30.37
C VAL A 7 -8.32 2.25 29.87
N ARG A 8 -8.59 3.20 30.78
CA ARG A 8 -9.15 4.51 30.38
C ARG A 8 -8.23 5.31 29.46
N SER A 9 -6.91 5.18 29.61
CA SER A 9 -5.93 5.82 28.74
C SER A 9 -5.98 5.21 27.32
N ALA A 10 -6.09 3.87 27.21
CA ALA A 10 -6.23 3.18 25.93
C ALA A 10 -7.56 3.52 25.24
N ASP A 11 -8.66 3.60 25.99
CA ASP A 11 -9.96 4.01 25.47
C ASP A 11 -9.91 5.45 24.92
N THR A 12 -9.27 6.37 25.65
CA THR A 12 -9.10 7.77 25.21
C THR A 12 -8.25 7.86 23.94
N PHE A 13 -7.17 7.08 23.85
CA PHE A 13 -6.32 7.01 22.66
C PHE A 13 -7.12 6.57 21.44
N ALA A 14 -7.90 5.50 21.54
CA ALA A 14 -8.74 4.99 20.45
C ALA A 14 -9.81 6.00 20.03
N LEU A 15 -10.50 6.65 20.99
CA LEU A 15 -11.49 7.69 20.70
C LEU A 15 -10.90 8.86 19.90
N ILE A 16 -9.68 9.30 20.26
CA ILE A 16 -9.01 10.38 19.53
C ILE A 16 -8.62 9.93 18.12
N LEU A 17 -8.16 8.70 17.91
CA LEU A 17 -7.83 8.19 16.58
C LEU A 17 -9.08 8.07 15.69
N ASP A 18 -10.20 7.59 16.22
CA ASP A 18 -11.45 7.54 15.48
C ASP A 18 -11.96 8.92 15.07
N ALA A 19 -11.92 9.88 15.99
CA ALA A 19 -12.25 11.27 15.70
C ALA A 19 -11.29 11.90 14.67
N ALA A 20 -10.00 11.60 14.76
CA ALA A 20 -9.01 12.03 13.78
C ALA A 20 -9.30 11.48 12.39
N ARG A 21 -9.68 10.21 12.27
CA ARG A 21 -10.08 9.56 11.01
C ARG A 21 -11.29 10.29 10.39
N ILE A 22 -12.35 10.52 11.17
CA ILE A 22 -13.55 11.23 10.72
C ILE A 22 -13.19 12.64 10.21
N ARG A 23 -12.43 13.40 11.01
CA ARG A 23 -12.04 14.77 10.64
C ARG A 23 -11.09 14.82 9.45
N LEU A 24 -10.18 13.84 9.33
CA LEU A 24 -9.25 13.77 8.22
C LEU A 24 -9.98 13.50 6.89
N LEU A 25 -10.98 12.63 6.88
CA LEU A 25 -11.82 12.39 5.71
C LEU A 25 -12.66 13.61 5.32
N ALA A 26 -13.19 14.33 6.32
CA ALA A 26 -14.01 15.51 6.08
C ALA A 26 -13.21 16.74 5.64
N ASP A 27 -12.11 17.05 6.33
CA ASP A 27 -11.37 18.31 6.19
C ASP A 27 -10.06 18.18 5.37
N GLY A 28 -9.59 16.95 5.12
CA GLY A 28 -8.26 16.68 4.56
C GLY A 28 -7.13 16.96 5.54
N PHE A 29 -5.88 16.64 5.16
CA PHE A 29 -4.70 16.88 6.01
C PHE A 29 -4.48 18.36 6.32
N ALA A 30 -4.63 19.22 5.32
CA ALA A 30 -4.42 20.67 5.48
C ALA A 30 -5.43 21.28 6.46
N GLY A 31 -6.70 20.87 6.37
CA GLY A 31 -7.80 21.37 7.20
C GLY A 31 -7.92 20.75 8.58
N LEU A 32 -7.20 19.65 8.84
CA LEU A 32 -7.23 18.98 10.13
C LEU A 32 -6.65 19.86 11.23
N SER A 33 -7.36 19.97 12.35
CA SER A 33 -6.98 20.71 13.55
C SER A 33 -7.12 19.82 14.77
N THR A 34 -6.08 19.79 15.63
CA THR A 34 -6.11 19.04 16.91
C THR A 34 -7.27 19.47 17.80
N ARG A 35 -7.65 20.74 17.74
CA ARG A 35 -8.81 21.25 18.48
C ARG A 35 -10.13 20.64 17.98
N LYS A 36 -10.36 20.61 16.66
CA LYS A 36 -11.53 19.97 16.08
C LYS A 36 -11.58 18.47 16.37
N VAL A 37 -10.43 17.81 16.36
CA VAL A 37 -10.35 16.37 16.72
C VAL A 37 -10.70 16.15 18.19
N ALA A 38 -10.19 16.97 19.10
CA ALA A 38 -10.53 16.88 20.52
C ALA A 38 -12.03 17.12 20.79
N GLU A 39 -12.61 18.10 20.09
CA GLU A 39 -14.06 18.38 20.13
C GLU A 39 -14.88 17.18 19.60
N GLU A 40 -14.50 16.59 18.48
CA GLU A 40 -15.14 15.41 17.89
C GLU A 40 -15.04 14.19 18.81
N ALA A 41 -13.86 13.96 19.43
CA ALA A 41 -13.63 12.88 20.37
C ALA A 41 -14.33 13.08 21.74
N GLY A 42 -14.83 14.28 22.00
CA GLY A 42 -15.40 14.63 23.32
C GLY A 42 -14.38 14.64 24.46
N VAL A 43 -13.10 14.93 24.16
CA VAL A 43 -12.03 14.95 25.15
C VAL A 43 -11.39 16.32 25.28
N PRO A 44 -10.80 16.66 26.43
CA PRO A 44 -9.99 17.87 26.57
C PRO A 44 -8.81 17.87 25.58
N LEU A 45 -8.48 19.02 24.99
CA LEU A 45 -7.33 19.19 24.10
C LEU A 45 -6.01 18.76 24.74
N SER A 46 -5.88 18.92 26.07
CA SER A 46 -4.72 18.45 26.83
C SER A 46 -4.52 16.93 26.78
N GLN A 47 -5.60 16.14 26.69
CA GLN A 47 -5.52 14.69 26.53
C GLN A 47 -4.96 14.32 25.14
N LEU A 48 -5.39 15.03 24.09
CA LEU A 48 -4.85 14.84 22.75
C LEU A 48 -3.34 15.13 22.73
N HIS A 49 -2.93 16.26 23.31
CA HIS A 49 -1.50 16.60 23.39
C HIS A 49 -0.69 15.63 24.27
N TYR A 50 -1.29 15.09 25.32
CA TYR A 50 -0.67 14.08 26.16
C TYR A 50 -0.36 12.79 25.37
N HIS A 51 -1.31 12.32 24.53
CA HIS A 51 -1.17 11.09 23.79
C HIS A 51 -0.32 11.23 22.52
N PHE A 52 -0.43 12.34 21.81
CA PHE A 52 0.10 12.48 20.45
C PHE A 52 1.10 13.63 20.28
N GLY A 53 1.24 14.50 21.24
CA GLY A 53 2.13 15.66 21.24
C GLY A 53 1.72 16.75 20.25
N SER A 54 1.57 16.40 18.97
CA SER A 54 1.31 17.33 17.88
C SER A 54 0.28 16.81 16.89
N LYS A 55 -0.19 17.67 15.95
CA LYS A 55 -0.97 17.24 14.78
C LYS A 55 -0.25 16.17 13.98
N GLN A 56 1.05 16.34 13.76
CA GLN A 56 1.88 15.38 13.02
C GLN A 56 1.94 14.04 13.74
N GLY A 57 2.18 14.02 15.06
CA GLY A 57 2.19 12.79 15.86
C GLY A 57 0.85 12.06 15.84
N LEU A 58 -0.28 12.82 15.90
CA LEU A 58 -1.61 12.24 15.77
C LEU A 58 -1.82 11.56 14.42
N ILE A 59 -1.41 12.19 13.32
CA ILE A 59 -1.58 11.62 11.98
C ILE A 59 -0.67 10.42 11.77
N LEU A 60 0.57 10.46 12.24
CA LEU A 60 1.45 9.31 12.18
C LEU A 60 0.89 8.12 12.95
N ALA A 61 0.35 8.34 14.15
CA ALA A 61 -0.30 7.27 14.92
C ALA A 61 -1.52 6.68 14.21
N LEU A 62 -2.33 7.54 13.56
CA LEU A 62 -3.47 7.09 12.76
C LEU A 62 -3.02 6.28 11.54
N LEU A 63 -2.01 6.75 10.82
CA LEU A 63 -1.43 6.02 9.68
C LEU A 63 -0.85 4.68 10.10
N GLU A 64 -0.14 4.62 11.21
CA GLU A 64 0.43 3.38 11.74
C GLU A 64 -0.67 2.36 12.03
N GLU A 65 -1.74 2.75 12.76
CA GLU A 65 -2.85 1.86 13.05
C GLU A 65 -3.52 1.34 11.77
N GLU A 66 -3.80 2.24 10.82
CA GLU A 66 -4.41 1.90 9.54
C GLU A 66 -3.49 1.03 8.68
N ASN A 67 -2.19 1.32 8.68
CA ASN A 67 -1.18 0.54 7.96
C ASN A 67 -1.09 -0.89 8.51
N GLN A 68 -1.00 -1.06 9.83
CA GLN A 68 -0.95 -2.37 10.47
C GLN A 68 -2.18 -3.23 10.13
N ARG A 69 -3.36 -2.62 10.13
CA ARG A 69 -4.61 -3.29 9.76
C ARG A 69 -4.59 -3.78 8.32
N ARG A 70 -4.14 -2.94 7.37
CA ARG A 70 -4.08 -3.26 5.94
C ARG A 70 -2.97 -4.25 5.63
N LEU A 71 -1.80 -4.05 6.16
CA LEU A 71 -0.67 -4.96 6.00
C LEU A 71 -1.02 -6.35 6.55
N GLY A 72 -1.66 -6.43 7.74
CA GLY A 72 -2.15 -7.68 8.31
C GLY A 72 -3.23 -8.36 7.43
N ARG A 73 -4.10 -7.58 6.76
CA ARG A 73 -5.06 -8.10 5.78
C ARG A 73 -4.34 -8.72 4.57
N GLN A 74 -3.31 -8.05 4.06
CA GLN A 74 -2.52 -8.54 2.93
C GLN A 74 -1.69 -9.79 3.29
N HIS A 75 -1.07 -9.83 4.48
CA HIS A 75 -0.39 -11.04 4.94
C HIS A 75 -1.34 -12.25 4.98
N ARG A 76 -2.56 -12.09 5.49
CA ARG A 76 -3.55 -13.16 5.48
C ARG A 76 -3.94 -13.58 4.06
N LEU A 77 -4.14 -12.62 3.16
CA LEU A 77 -4.44 -12.88 1.76
C LEU A 77 -3.33 -13.69 1.08
N TYR A 78 -2.08 -13.25 1.25
CA TYR A 78 -0.95 -13.94 0.61
C TYR A 78 -0.60 -15.28 1.26
N ALA A 79 -1.07 -15.56 2.47
CA ALA A 79 -0.96 -16.88 3.11
C ALA A 79 -2.04 -17.89 2.66
N GLU A 80 -3.05 -17.47 1.90
CA GLU A 80 -4.10 -18.37 1.43
C GLU A 80 -3.57 -19.41 0.43
N PRO A 81 -4.04 -20.66 0.51
CA PRO A 81 -3.59 -21.75 -0.38
C PRO A 81 -4.30 -21.70 -1.74
N VAL A 82 -4.30 -20.55 -2.39
CA VAL A 82 -4.84 -20.33 -3.73
C VAL A 82 -3.76 -19.76 -4.65
N PRO A 83 -3.89 -19.87 -5.99
CA PRO A 83 -2.93 -19.34 -6.94
C PRO A 83 -2.60 -17.86 -6.69
N LEU A 84 -1.34 -17.45 -6.92
CA LEU A 84 -0.90 -16.08 -6.69
C LEU A 84 -1.70 -15.08 -7.52
N TRP A 85 -2.06 -15.41 -8.78
CA TRP A 85 -2.86 -14.51 -9.62
C TRP A 85 -4.22 -14.19 -9.00
N GLN A 86 -4.87 -15.13 -8.29
CA GLN A 86 -6.14 -14.86 -7.59
C GLN A 86 -5.91 -13.97 -6.36
N ARG A 87 -4.82 -14.21 -5.61
CA ARG A 87 -4.44 -13.35 -4.48
C ARG A 87 -4.15 -11.93 -4.95
N TYR A 88 -3.46 -11.79 -6.10
CA TYR A 88 -3.17 -10.51 -6.71
C TYR A 88 -4.44 -9.76 -7.17
N GLU A 89 -5.40 -10.44 -7.80
CA GLU A 89 -6.68 -9.82 -8.19
C GLU A 89 -7.43 -9.27 -6.96
N ARG A 90 -7.47 -10.03 -5.87
CA ARG A 90 -8.06 -9.57 -4.62
C ARG A 90 -7.28 -8.42 -3.96
N ALA A 91 -5.96 -8.37 -4.12
CA ALA A 91 -5.17 -7.22 -3.71
C ALA A 91 -5.54 -5.96 -4.51
N CYS A 92 -5.88 -6.09 -5.80
CA CYS A 92 -6.43 -4.99 -6.59
C CYS A 92 -7.82 -4.54 -6.09
N ASP A 93 -8.66 -5.46 -5.61
CA ASP A 93 -9.95 -5.09 -5.01
C ASP A 93 -9.72 -4.33 -3.69
N TYR A 94 -8.75 -4.75 -2.88
CA TYR A 94 -8.39 -4.02 -1.66
C TYR A 94 -7.86 -2.61 -1.91
N LEU A 95 -7.23 -2.36 -3.07
CA LEU A 95 -6.84 -1.01 -3.46
C LEU A 95 -8.06 -0.09 -3.62
N GLU A 96 -9.16 -0.59 -4.21
CA GLU A 96 -10.39 0.20 -4.32
C GLU A 96 -10.97 0.54 -2.95
N ASP A 97 -11.05 -0.45 -2.04
CA ASP A 97 -11.49 -0.23 -0.66
C ASP A 97 -10.61 0.83 0.05
N ASP A 98 -9.29 0.77 -0.17
CA ASP A 98 -8.34 1.68 0.46
C ASP A 98 -8.42 3.11 -0.12
N LEU A 99 -8.74 3.26 -1.42
CA LEU A 99 -9.05 4.54 -2.06
C LEU A 99 -10.33 5.14 -1.48
N ASP A 100 -11.40 4.35 -1.40
CA ASP A 100 -12.72 4.79 -0.90
C ASP A 100 -12.66 5.16 0.58
N SER A 101 -11.85 4.46 1.38
CA SER A 101 -11.65 4.76 2.80
C SER A 101 -10.90 6.08 3.06
N GLY A 102 -10.27 6.66 2.04
CA GLY A 102 -9.42 7.85 2.16
C GLY A 102 -8.01 7.58 2.71
N TYR A 103 -7.68 6.34 3.06
CA TYR A 103 -6.34 5.96 3.56
C TYR A 103 -5.24 6.31 2.55
N VAL A 104 -5.43 5.92 1.29
CA VAL A 104 -4.46 6.20 0.21
C VAL A 104 -4.19 7.69 0.08
N ARG A 105 -5.23 8.53 0.16
CA ARG A 105 -5.05 9.99 0.11
C ARG A 105 -4.15 10.49 1.23
N VAL A 106 -4.40 10.05 2.46
CA VAL A 106 -3.59 10.45 3.62
C VAL A 106 -2.15 9.98 3.48
N LEU A 107 -1.94 8.74 3.05
CA LEU A 107 -0.61 8.19 2.83
C LEU A 107 0.16 9.03 1.79
N GLN A 108 -0.45 9.34 0.64
CA GLN A 108 0.17 10.16 -0.41
C GLN A 108 0.49 11.59 0.06
N GLU A 109 -0.40 12.22 0.84
CA GLU A 109 -0.15 13.53 1.46
C GLU A 109 1.04 13.47 2.44
N MET A 110 1.17 12.39 3.22
CA MET A 110 2.28 12.21 4.16
C MET A 110 3.61 11.89 3.44
N ILE A 111 3.59 11.12 2.34
CA ILE A 111 4.75 10.93 1.47
C ILE A 111 5.25 12.27 0.94
N ALA A 112 4.36 13.09 0.38
CA ALA A 112 4.71 14.41 -0.15
C ALA A 112 5.25 15.34 0.94
N ALA A 113 4.64 15.37 2.12
CA ALA A 113 5.12 16.15 3.26
C ALA A 113 6.49 15.68 3.77
N GLY A 114 6.77 14.38 3.69
CA GLY A 114 8.05 13.77 4.06
C GLY A 114 9.23 14.21 3.20
N TRP A 115 9.01 14.71 1.98
CA TRP A 115 10.09 15.25 1.13
C TRP A 115 10.75 16.50 1.71
N SER A 116 10.00 17.29 2.47
CA SER A 116 10.46 18.54 3.09
C SER A 116 10.70 18.42 4.60
N ASN A 117 10.33 17.29 5.20
CA ASN A 117 10.44 17.03 6.63
C ASN A 117 11.12 15.66 6.85
N HIS A 118 12.39 15.68 7.26
CA HIS A 118 13.22 14.47 7.39
C HIS A 118 12.65 13.48 8.42
N GLU A 119 12.14 13.96 9.56
CA GLU A 119 11.56 13.11 10.61
C GLU A 119 10.31 12.39 10.11
N LEU A 120 9.41 13.15 9.46
CA LEU A 120 8.21 12.59 8.83
C LEU A 120 8.55 11.61 7.73
N GLY A 121 9.53 11.95 6.87
CA GLY A 121 10.01 11.07 5.81
C GLY A 121 10.60 9.76 6.35
N ALA A 122 11.27 9.80 7.51
CA ALA A 122 11.75 8.59 8.18
C ALA A 122 10.60 7.70 8.65
N ALA A 123 9.59 8.29 9.31
CA ALA A 123 8.42 7.55 9.76
C ALA A 123 7.61 6.94 8.60
N VAL A 124 7.42 7.69 7.52
CA VAL A 124 6.74 7.16 6.32
C VAL A 124 7.54 6.02 5.68
N ARG A 125 8.87 6.11 5.62
CA ARG A 125 9.69 4.99 5.12
C ARG A 125 9.48 3.73 5.96
N GLU A 126 9.50 3.83 7.27
CA GLU A 126 9.27 2.70 8.18
C GLU A 126 7.91 2.04 7.93
N LEU A 127 6.85 2.84 7.71
CA LEU A 127 5.53 2.31 7.32
C LEU A 127 5.58 1.56 5.99
N MET A 128 6.31 2.06 5.00
CA MET A 128 6.43 1.46 3.67
C MET A 128 7.32 0.22 3.65
N ASP A 129 8.33 0.14 4.51
CA ASP A 129 9.24 -1.00 4.57
C ASP A 129 8.49 -2.32 4.79
N GLY A 130 7.43 -2.31 5.59
CA GLY A 130 6.56 -3.48 5.80
C GLY A 130 5.89 -3.98 4.50
N TRP A 131 5.44 -3.06 3.64
CA TRP A 131 4.85 -3.42 2.34
C TRP A 131 5.88 -4.02 1.39
N PHE A 132 7.05 -3.42 1.26
CA PHE A 132 8.12 -3.95 0.41
C PHE A 132 8.65 -5.29 0.93
N ALA A 133 8.74 -5.48 2.25
CA ALA A 133 9.10 -6.76 2.85
C ALA A 133 8.10 -7.87 2.48
N LEU A 134 6.79 -7.60 2.60
CA LEU A 134 5.75 -8.54 2.18
C LEU A 134 5.85 -8.89 0.69
N LEU A 135 5.98 -7.88 -0.18
CA LEU A 135 6.10 -8.12 -1.63
C LEU A 135 7.35 -8.92 -1.97
N SER A 136 8.49 -8.66 -1.31
CA SER A 136 9.72 -9.43 -1.48
C SER A 136 9.56 -10.89 -1.03
N GLU A 137 8.84 -11.14 0.06
CA GLU A 137 8.53 -12.50 0.52
C GLU A 137 7.69 -13.25 -0.52
N VAL A 138 6.62 -12.63 -1.01
CA VAL A 138 5.75 -13.20 -2.06
C VAL A 138 6.52 -13.47 -3.34
N ALA A 139 7.41 -12.56 -3.75
CA ALA A 139 8.23 -12.72 -4.96
C ALA A 139 9.23 -13.88 -4.81
N ARG A 140 9.91 -14.01 -3.65
CA ARG A 140 10.82 -15.14 -3.36
C ARG A 140 10.09 -16.48 -3.32
N GLU A 141 8.90 -16.52 -2.73
CA GLU A 141 8.07 -17.73 -2.72
C GLU A 141 7.69 -18.14 -4.16
N THR A 142 7.35 -17.15 -5.00
CA THR A 142 6.99 -17.35 -6.40
C THR A 142 8.19 -17.88 -7.21
N GLU A 143 9.35 -17.25 -7.07
CA GLU A 143 10.60 -17.70 -7.69
C GLU A 143 10.97 -19.13 -7.29
N HIS A 144 10.82 -19.46 -6.01
CA HIS A 144 11.10 -20.81 -5.52
C HIS A 144 10.16 -21.87 -6.10
N ARG A 145 8.88 -21.53 -6.31
CA ARG A 145 7.87 -22.49 -6.80
C ARG A 145 7.83 -22.63 -8.31
N HIS A 146 8.00 -21.51 -9.03
CA HIS A 146 7.74 -21.45 -10.47
C HIS A 146 8.99 -21.14 -11.31
N GLY A 147 10.14 -20.91 -10.68
CA GLY A 147 11.40 -20.57 -11.34
C GLY A 147 11.62 -19.07 -11.50
N PRO A 148 12.64 -18.66 -12.27
CA PRO A 148 13.09 -17.28 -12.35
C PRO A 148 11.98 -16.30 -12.78
N LEU A 149 11.97 -15.12 -12.18
CA LEU A 149 11.04 -14.03 -12.48
C LEU A 149 11.51 -13.19 -13.70
N GLY A 150 11.82 -13.86 -14.81
CA GLY A 150 12.41 -13.23 -15.99
C GLY A 150 13.82 -12.68 -15.67
N PRO A 151 14.14 -11.42 -16.02
CA PRO A 151 15.45 -10.84 -15.75
C PRO A 151 15.58 -10.26 -14.33
N PHE A 152 14.54 -10.32 -13.50
CA PHE A 152 14.49 -9.66 -12.20
C PHE A 152 14.80 -10.64 -11.06
N THR A 153 15.53 -10.16 -10.06
CA THR A 153 15.55 -10.75 -8.73
C THR A 153 14.19 -10.57 -8.05
N ALA A 154 13.90 -11.37 -7.03
CA ALA A 154 12.66 -11.23 -6.26
C ALA A 154 12.49 -9.82 -5.66
N ASP A 155 13.57 -9.22 -5.15
CA ASP A 155 13.53 -7.88 -4.57
C ASP A 155 13.32 -6.78 -5.63
N GLU A 156 13.87 -6.92 -6.84
CA GLU A 156 13.61 -6.02 -7.96
C GLU A 156 12.16 -6.13 -8.43
N ALA A 157 11.62 -7.35 -8.55
CA ALA A 157 10.22 -7.56 -8.90
C ALA A 157 9.29 -6.94 -7.85
N ALA A 158 9.56 -7.15 -6.57
CA ALA A 158 8.81 -6.55 -5.46
C ALA A 158 8.87 -5.01 -5.51
N THR A 159 10.06 -4.45 -5.75
CA THR A 159 10.26 -2.99 -5.88
C THR A 159 9.45 -2.41 -7.03
N LEU A 160 9.47 -3.06 -8.20
CA LEU A 160 8.69 -2.61 -9.37
C LEU A 160 7.19 -2.67 -9.09
N ILE A 161 6.68 -3.78 -8.57
CA ILE A 161 5.26 -3.94 -8.26
C ILE A 161 4.81 -2.91 -7.22
N GLY A 162 5.54 -2.75 -6.12
CA GLY A 162 5.23 -1.75 -5.11
C GLY A 162 5.23 -0.33 -5.67
N SER A 163 6.25 0.03 -6.47
CA SER A 163 6.34 1.34 -7.11
C SER A 163 5.18 1.60 -8.09
N VAL A 164 4.74 0.58 -8.83
CA VAL A 164 3.58 0.68 -9.73
C VAL A 164 2.30 0.94 -8.94
N PHE A 165 2.08 0.25 -7.81
CA PHE A 165 0.92 0.50 -6.95
C PHE A 165 0.94 1.93 -6.40
N PHE A 166 2.02 2.37 -5.75
CA PHE A 166 2.11 3.72 -5.18
C PHE A 166 1.97 4.83 -6.22
N GLY A 167 2.56 4.65 -7.42
CA GLY A 167 2.38 5.58 -8.53
C GLY A 167 0.95 5.59 -9.07
N SER A 168 0.31 4.43 -9.18
CA SER A 168 -1.08 4.29 -9.59
C SER A 168 -2.05 4.97 -8.62
N GLU A 169 -1.85 4.80 -7.32
CA GLU A 169 -2.61 5.45 -6.26
C GLU A 169 -2.62 6.99 -6.44
N ALA A 170 -1.44 7.59 -6.62
CA ALA A 170 -1.32 9.02 -6.81
C ALA A 170 -2.07 9.49 -8.07
N LEU A 171 -1.98 8.76 -9.18
CA LEU A 171 -2.67 9.08 -10.43
C LEU A 171 -4.19 8.91 -10.30
N LEU A 172 -4.66 7.87 -9.61
CA LEU A 172 -6.08 7.63 -9.37
C LEU A 172 -6.70 8.74 -8.50
N LEU A 173 -5.99 9.20 -7.46
CA LEU A 173 -6.40 10.33 -6.64
C LEU A 173 -6.52 11.65 -7.43
N LEU A 174 -5.70 11.81 -8.48
CA LEU A 174 -5.78 12.94 -9.40
C LEU A 174 -6.88 12.78 -10.46
N GLY A 175 -7.61 11.67 -10.44
CA GLY A 175 -8.68 11.38 -11.39
C GLY A 175 -8.20 10.88 -12.75
N PHE A 176 -6.96 10.38 -12.83
CA PHE A 176 -6.46 9.71 -14.02
C PHE A 176 -6.91 8.24 -14.00
N ASP A 177 -8.00 7.93 -14.68
CA ASP A 177 -8.38 6.56 -15.09
C ASP A 177 -9.36 6.67 -16.25
N ARG A 178 -8.83 6.92 -17.43
CA ARG A 178 -9.58 7.19 -18.65
C ARG A 178 -9.11 6.24 -19.74
N ASP A 179 -9.82 6.18 -20.87
CA ASP A 179 -9.47 5.33 -22.01
C ASP A 179 -8.01 5.48 -22.46
N ALA A 180 -7.47 6.71 -22.41
CA ALA A 180 -6.08 7.00 -22.76
C ALA A 180 -5.07 6.59 -21.67
N LEU A 181 -5.50 6.40 -20.42
CA LEU A 181 -4.65 6.00 -19.28
C LEU A 181 -5.43 5.03 -18.40
N PRO A 182 -5.61 3.76 -18.82
CA PRO A 182 -6.45 2.79 -18.13
C PRO A 182 -5.71 2.13 -16.94
N ILE A 183 -5.49 2.88 -15.87
CA ILE A 183 -4.66 2.48 -14.71
C ILE A 183 -5.19 1.19 -14.09
N ARG A 184 -6.48 1.13 -13.72
CA ARG A 184 -7.09 -0.03 -13.10
C ARG A 184 -6.99 -1.28 -13.96
N SER A 185 -7.27 -1.12 -15.26
CA SER A 185 -7.14 -2.22 -16.22
C SER A 185 -5.70 -2.69 -16.37
N ALA A 186 -4.73 -1.77 -16.39
CA ALA A 186 -3.31 -2.11 -16.45
C ALA A 186 -2.83 -2.88 -15.22
N LEU A 187 -3.21 -2.44 -14.01
CA LEU A 187 -2.91 -3.16 -12.77
C LEU A 187 -3.46 -4.59 -12.81
N ARG A 188 -4.73 -4.78 -13.17
CA ARG A 188 -5.33 -6.12 -13.25
C ARG A 188 -4.68 -7.02 -14.31
N ARG A 189 -4.11 -6.46 -15.39
CA ARG A 189 -3.38 -7.24 -16.40
C ARG A 189 -2.08 -7.83 -15.88
N ILE A 190 -1.49 -7.28 -14.82
CA ILE A 190 -0.36 -7.92 -14.13
C ILE A 190 -0.78 -9.29 -13.58
N GLY A 191 -2.01 -9.45 -13.09
CA GLY A 191 -2.57 -10.73 -12.67
C GLY A 191 -2.59 -11.78 -13.80
N VAL A 192 -2.82 -11.36 -15.05
CA VAL A 192 -2.74 -12.24 -16.23
C VAL A 192 -1.30 -12.72 -16.46
N LEU A 193 -0.30 -11.85 -16.29
CA LEU A 193 1.12 -12.22 -16.40
C LEU A 193 1.53 -13.20 -15.29
N ILE A 194 1.08 -12.96 -14.06
CA ILE A 194 1.31 -13.87 -12.94
C ILE A 194 0.70 -15.24 -13.23
N ARG A 195 -0.53 -15.28 -13.74
CA ARG A 195 -1.19 -16.53 -14.13
C ARG A 195 -0.42 -17.29 -15.18
N GLN A 196 0.07 -16.61 -16.24
CA GLN A 196 0.91 -17.22 -17.26
C GLN A 196 2.20 -17.82 -16.70
N LEU A 197 2.82 -17.15 -15.73
CA LEU A 197 4.00 -17.64 -15.03
C LEU A 197 3.67 -18.93 -14.23
N GLU A 198 2.58 -18.93 -13.46
CA GLU A 198 2.17 -20.07 -12.65
C GLU A 198 1.75 -21.29 -13.50
N GLU A 199 1.09 -21.07 -14.62
CA GLU A 199 0.64 -22.13 -15.53
C GLU A 199 1.72 -22.62 -16.49
N GLY A 200 2.93 -22.05 -16.45
CA GLY A 200 4.05 -22.42 -17.32
C GLY A 200 3.81 -22.12 -18.81
N THR A 201 2.82 -21.31 -19.14
CA THR A 201 2.53 -20.83 -20.48
C THR A 201 3.50 -19.71 -20.87
N THR A 202 4.78 -20.07 -21.04
CA THR A 202 5.72 -19.18 -21.74
C THR A 202 5.19 -19.03 -23.17
N THR A 203 4.96 -17.80 -23.61
CA THR A 203 4.73 -17.48 -25.03
C THR A 203 5.79 -18.23 -25.85
N PRO A 204 5.43 -19.01 -26.90
CA PRO A 204 6.43 -19.70 -27.69
C PRO A 204 7.38 -18.66 -28.24
N GLY A 205 8.60 -18.64 -27.69
CA GLY A 205 9.69 -17.81 -28.16
C GLY A 205 9.85 -17.98 -29.66
N GLY A 206 9.94 -16.89 -30.39
CA GLY A 206 10.10 -16.84 -31.81
C GLY A 206 11.15 -17.83 -32.27
N GLY A 207 10.72 -18.75 -33.10
CA GLY A 207 11.62 -19.70 -33.76
C GLY A 207 12.77 -18.94 -34.41
N THR A 208 13.97 -19.35 -34.10
CA THR A 208 15.16 -18.98 -34.84
C THR A 208 14.90 -19.30 -36.30
N ALA A 209 14.57 -18.30 -37.08
CA ALA A 209 14.61 -18.39 -38.54
C ALA A 209 16.08 -18.59 -38.93
N ASP A 210 16.42 -19.83 -39.24
CA ASP A 210 17.69 -20.22 -39.85
C ASP A 210 17.73 -19.60 -41.27
N ALA A 211 18.20 -18.35 -41.31
CA ALA A 211 18.45 -17.66 -42.58
C ALA A 211 19.73 -18.20 -43.18
N ARG A 212 19.62 -19.35 -43.87
CA ARG A 212 20.67 -19.78 -44.82
C ARG A 212 20.63 -18.81 -45.99
N LEU A 213 21.64 -17.99 -46.11
CA LEU A 213 21.93 -17.22 -47.33
C LEU A 213 22.22 -18.17 -48.51
N PRO A 214 21.68 -17.99 -49.69
CA PRO A 214 22.04 -18.75 -50.88
C PRO A 214 23.45 -18.32 -51.31
N THR A 215 24.36 -19.28 -51.46
CA THR A 215 25.66 -19.11 -52.10
C THR A 215 25.40 -19.04 -53.61
N GLU A 216 25.66 -17.85 -54.18
CA GLU A 216 25.77 -17.70 -55.66
C GLU A 216 27.06 -18.40 -56.16
N SER A 217 26.87 -19.18 -57.23
CA SER A 217 27.93 -19.66 -58.15
C SER A 217 27.87 -18.83 -59.39
#